data_3025cf2e3ff1f0bc1534f682543513e0
#
_entry.id   3025cf2e3ff1f0bc1534f682543513e0
#
_cell.length_a   1.000
_cell.length_b   1.000
_cell.length_c   1.000
_cell.angle_alpha   90.00
_cell.angle_beta   90.00
_cell.angle_gamma   90.00
#
_symmetry.space_group_name_H-M   'P 1'
#
loop_
_entity.id
_entity.type
_entity.pdbx_description
1 polymer ?
#
loop_
_entity_poly.entity_id
_entity_poly.type
_entity_poly.pdbx_seq_one_letter_code
_entity_poly.pdbx_strand_id
1 'polypeptide(L)'
;MIEKQAIKLMLNKKFYTQYKGVVSPTIFSGDINSLFITIQKAHEKYDDDIKVDELYALHTAIFNPALTRAAKEKFSELVEDIKEIQEPSKEIAKDIMRTL
;
A
#
# COMPACT_ATOMS: atom_id res chain seq x y z
N MET A 1 11.74 5.21 2.07
CA MET A 1 10.99 5.88 3.15
C MET A 1 9.73 6.54 2.64
N ILE A 2 9.83 7.40 1.63
CA ILE A 2 8.67 8.09 1.04
C ILE A 2 7.68 7.12 0.39
N GLU A 3 8.16 6.06 -0.22
CA GLU A 3 7.30 5.05 -0.84
C GLU A 3 6.41 4.35 0.19
N LYS A 4 6.96 4.00 1.36
CA LYS A 4 6.19 3.35 2.42
C LYS A 4 5.15 4.29 3.01
N GLN A 5 5.47 5.58 3.13
CA GLN A 5 4.51 6.60 3.57
C GLN A 5 3.36 6.72 2.58
N ALA A 6 3.67 6.72 1.27
CA ALA A 6 2.65 6.77 0.22
C ALA A 6 1.73 5.54 0.27
N ILE A 7 2.29 4.35 0.46
CA ILE A 7 1.51 3.12 0.59
C ILE A 7 0.53 3.23 1.76
N LYS A 8 1.01 3.71 2.91
CA LYS A 8 0.13 3.87 4.09
C LYS A 8 -1.01 4.84 3.81
N LEU A 9 -0.73 5.96 3.15
CA LEU A 9 -1.76 6.93 2.76
C LEU A 9 -2.79 6.32 1.81
N MET A 10 -2.36 5.49 0.88
CA MET A 10 -3.22 4.88 -0.14
C MET A 10 -4.16 3.80 0.44
N LEU A 11 -3.97 3.39 1.68
CA LEU A 11 -4.92 2.49 2.36
C LEU A 11 -6.26 3.17 2.60
N ASN A 12 -6.29 4.48 2.70
CA ASN A 12 -7.50 5.27 2.83
C ASN A 12 -8.22 5.36 1.48
N LYS A 13 -9.49 5.02 1.42
CA LYS A 13 -10.27 4.96 0.17
C LYS A 13 -10.37 6.33 -0.51
N LYS A 14 -10.66 7.37 0.25
CA LYS A 14 -10.77 8.74 -0.30
C LYS A 14 -9.45 9.21 -0.88
N PHE A 15 -8.37 8.98 -0.15
CA PHE A 15 -7.03 9.38 -0.59
C PHE A 15 -6.65 8.61 -1.86
N TYR A 16 -6.86 7.31 -1.88
CA TYR A 16 -6.61 6.49 -3.06
C TYR A 16 -7.40 7.00 -4.27
N THR A 17 -8.69 7.26 -4.10
CA THR A 17 -9.55 7.73 -5.18
C THR A 17 -9.06 9.08 -5.73
N GLN A 18 -8.58 9.95 -4.86
CA GLN A 18 -8.07 11.27 -5.25
C GLN A 18 -6.77 11.18 -6.05
N TYR A 19 -5.87 10.28 -5.67
CA TYR A 19 -4.52 10.23 -6.24
C TYR A 19 -4.24 9.07 -7.19
N LYS A 20 -5.15 8.14 -7.35
CA LYS A 20 -4.92 6.95 -8.21
C LYS A 20 -4.54 7.27 -9.65
N GLY A 21 -5.06 8.37 -10.20
CA GLY A 21 -4.75 8.79 -11.56
C GLY A 21 -3.39 9.48 -11.72
N VAL A 22 -2.76 9.85 -10.60
CA VAL A 22 -1.47 10.56 -10.59
C VAL A 22 -0.32 9.59 -10.33
N VAL A 23 -0.60 8.47 -9.69
CA VAL A 23 0.41 7.48 -9.31
C VAL A 23 0.51 6.40 -10.37
N SER A 24 1.65 6.37 -11.06
CA SER A 24 1.92 5.32 -12.04
C SER A 24 2.28 4.01 -11.31
N PRO A 25 1.80 2.84 -11.82
CA PRO A 25 2.20 1.55 -11.24
C PRO A 25 3.71 1.28 -11.27
N THR A 26 4.45 2.04 -12.06
CA THR A 26 5.91 1.87 -12.19
C THR A 26 6.69 2.77 -11.23
N ILE A 27 6.03 3.62 -10.46
CA ILE A 27 6.69 4.52 -9.51
C ILE A 27 7.32 3.75 -8.35
N PHE A 28 6.64 2.72 -7.87
CA PHE A 28 7.14 1.90 -6.78
C PHE A 28 7.98 0.75 -7.31
N SER A 29 9.03 0.38 -6.58
CA SER A 29 9.92 -0.70 -6.99
C SER A 29 9.72 -1.95 -6.12
N GLY A 30 10.01 -3.11 -6.70
CA GLY A 30 10.08 -4.38 -5.99
C GLY A 30 8.81 -4.74 -5.21
N ASP A 31 9.01 -5.10 -3.96
CA ASP A 31 7.94 -5.58 -3.08
C ASP A 31 6.91 -4.50 -2.76
N ILE A 32 7.33 -3.25 -2.71
CA ILE A 32 6.41 -2.12 -2.49
C ILE A 32 5.43 -2.01 -3.64
N ASN A 33 5.88 -2.18 -4.87
CA ASN A 33 5.00 -2.18 -6.03
C ASN A 33 3.99 -3.33 -5.97
N SER A 34 4.42 -4.50 -5.53
CA SER A 34 3.52 -5.64 -5.36
C SER A 34 2.41 -5.35 -4.36
N LEU A 35 2.75 -4.71 -3.24
CA LEU A 35 1.74 -4.27 -2.27
C LEU A 35 0.80 -3.23 -2.85
N PHE A 36 1.31 -2.29 -3.63
CA PHE A 36 0.48 -1.27 -4.27
C PHE A 36 -0.54 -1.89 -5.21
N ILE A 37 -0.15 -2.88 -6.00
CA ILE A 37 -1.08 -3.60 -6.89
C ILE A 37 -2.19 -4.27 -6.07
N THR A 38 -1.84 -4.87 -4.93
CA THR A 38 -2.83 -5.46 -4.03
C THR A 38 -3.80 -4.40 -3.50
N ILE A 39 -3.28 -3.23 -3.12
CA ILE A 39 -4.12 -2.13 -2.64
C ILE A 39 -5.07 -1.65 -3.73
N GLN A 40 -4.61 -1.54 -4.98
CA GLN A 40 -5.46 -1.19 -6.11
C GLN A 40 -6.60 -2.19 -6.29
N LYS A 41 -6.28 -3.48 -6.29
CA LYS A 41 -7.28 -4.54 -6.43
C LYS A 41 -8.28 -4.53 -5.28
N ALA A 42 -7.81 -4.31 -4.07
CA ALA A 42 -8.67 -4.25 -2.89
C ALA A 42 -9.64 -3.07 -2.95
N HIS A 43 -9.17 -1.90 -3.39
CA HIS A 43 -10.04 -0.72 -3.53
C HIS A 43 -11.06 -0.88 -4.65
N GLU A 44 -10.75 -1.65 -5.69
CA GLU A 44 -11.71 -1.97 -6.74
C GLU A 44 -12.77 -2.95 -6.28
N LYS A 45 -12.41 -3.84 -5.36
CA LYS A 45 -13.29 -4.91 -4.88
C LYS A 45 -14.13 -4.50 -3.67
N TYR A 46 -13.55 -3.70 -2.77
CA TYR A 46 -14.19 -3.32 -1.51
C TYR A 46 -14.41 -1.81 -1.45
N ASP A 47 -15.49 -1.39 -0.80
CA ASP A 47 -15.84 0.04 -0.70
C ASP A 47 -15.20 0.75 0.50
N ASP A 48 -14.69 0.01 1.46
CA ASP A 48 -14.13 0.55 2.70
C ASP A 48 -12.63 0.82 2.61
N ASP A 49 -12.12 1.57 3.59
CA ASP A 49 -10.70 1.72 3.79
C ASP A 49 -10.06 0.36 4.05
N ILE A 50 -8.80 0.21 3.65
CA ILE A 50 -8.03 -0.99 3.94
C ILE A 50 -7.31 -0.76 5.27
N LYS A 51 -7.55 -1.64 6.25
CA LYS A 51 -6.83 -1.58 7.51
C LYS A 51 -5.43 -2.18 7.31
N VAL A 52 -4.42 -1.53 7.86
CA VAL A 52 -3.05 -2.04 7.74
C VAL A 52 -2.90 -3.46 8.29
N ASP A 53 -3.68 -3.79 9.31
CA ASP A 53 -3.69 -5.15 9.89
C ASP A 53 -4.25 -6.20 8.93
N GLU A 54 -5.06 -5.78 7.96
CA GLU A 54 -5.64 -6.68 6.95
C GLU A 54 -4.77 -6.80 5.70
N LEU A 55 -3.84 -5.87 5.49
CA LEU A 55 -3.05 -5.79 4.27
C LEU A 55 -2.23 -7.05 4.01
N TYR A 56 -1.61 -7.61 5.03
CA TYR A 56 -0.83 -8.82 4.91
C TYR A 56 -1.68 -10.00 4.40
N ALA A 57 -2.85 -10.19 5.01
CA ALA A 57 -3.76 -11.27 4.62
C ALA A 57 -4.30 -11.07 3.21
N LEU A 58 -4.66 -9.84 2.84
CA LEU A 58 -5.10 -9.52 1.50
C LEU A 58 -4.02 -9.88 0.48
N HIS A 59 -2.79 -9.48 0.75
CA HIS A 59 -1.69 -9.68 -0.18
C HIS A 59 -1.30 -11.16 -0.31
N THR A 60 -1.16 -11.87 0.80
CA THR A 60 -0.58 -13.21 0.82
C THR A 60 -1.58 -14.36 0.75
N ALA A 61 -2.83 -14.12 1.11
CA ALA A 61 -3.85 -15.17 1.12
C ALA A 61 -4.91 -15.00 0.04
N ILE A 62 -5.31 -13.77 -0.25
CA ILE A 62 -6.42 -13.50 -1.18
C ILE A 62 -5.92 -13.24 -2.59
N PHE A 63 -4.99 -12.30 -2.77
CA PHE A 63 -4.55 -11.89 -4.10
C PHE A 63 -3.32 -12.64 -4.61
N ASN A 64 -2.46 -13.15 -3.72
CA ASN A 64 -1.26 -13.88 -4.11
C ASN A 64 -1.07 -15.15 -3.27
N PRO A 65 -2.00 -16.13 -3.37
CA PRO A 65 -1.95 -17.32 -2.50
C PRO A 65 -0.78 -18.25 -2.78
N ALA A 66 -0.12 -18.10 -3.91
CA ALA A 66 0.99 -18.97 -4.32
C ALA A 66 2.37 -18.50 -3.89
N LEU A 67 2.45 -17.42 -3.09
CA LEU A 67 3.73 -16.91 -2.59
C LEU A 67 4.45 -17.96 -1.75
N THR A 68 5.78 -18.03 -1.92
CA THR A 68 6.63 -18.89 -1.10
C THR A 68 6.64 -18.41 0.35
N ARG A 69 7.06 -19.28 1.27
CA ARG A 69 7.21 -18.91 2.69
C ARG A 69 8.20 -17.75 2.86
N ALA A 70 9.31 -17.79 2.15
CA ALA A 70 10.31 -16.73 2.21
C ALA A 70 9.75 -15.39 1.74
N ALA A 71 8.96 -15.38 0.67
CA ALA A 71 8.30 -14.18 0.18
C ALA A 71 7.29 -13.64 1.20
N LYS A 72 6.50 -14.52 1.82
CA LYS A 72 5.54 -14.14 2.85
C LYS A 72 6.22 -13.50 4.05
N GLU A 73 7.38 -14.01 4.46
CA GLU A 73 8.15 -13.42 5.56
C GLU A 73 8.62 -12.02 5.23
N LYS A 74 9.09 -11.79 4.00
CA LYS A 74 9.49 -10.45 3.54
C LYS A 74 8.32 -9.47 3.58
N PHE A 75 7.15 -9.89 3.12
CA PHE A 75 5.97 -9.03 3.14
C PHE A 75 5.48 -8.78 4.56
N SER A 76 5.61 -9.75 5.47
CA SER A 76 5.29 -9.54 6.87
C SER A 76 6.14 -8.42 7.48
N GLU A 77 7.44 -8.42 7.23
CA GLU A 77 8.35 -7.37 7.70
C GLU A 77 8.01 -6.02 7.09
N LEU A 78 7.73 -5.99 5.79
CA LEU A 78 7.39 -4.76 5.08
C LEU A 78 6.08 -4.15 5.61
N VAL A 79 5.07 -4.97 5.83
CA VAL A 79 3.79 -4.52 6.38
C VAL A 79 3.97 -3.99 7.81
N GLU A 80 4.79 -4.65 8.63
CA GLU A 80 5.09 -4.15 9.97
C GLU A 80 5.78 -2.79 9.93
N ASP A 81 6.72 -2.59 9.01
CA ASP A 81 7.37 -1.30 8.82
C ASP A 81 6.35 -0.21 8.46
N ILE A 82 5.43 -0.52 7.56
CA ILE A 82 4.38 0.41 7.16
C ILE A 82 3.45 0.71 8.32
N LYS A 83 3.12 -0.29 9.12
CA LYS A 83 2.24 -0.14 10.29
C LYS A 83 2.82 0.84 11.31
N GLU A 84 4.14 0.85 11.49
CA GLU A 84 4.82 1.71 12.45
C GLU A 84 5.00 3.14 11.98
N ILE A 85 4.82 3.42 10.69
CA ILE A 85 4.94 4.77 10.16
C ILE A 85 3.77 5.62 10.65
N GLN A 86 4.06 6.80 11.19
CA GLN A 86 3.02 7.76 11.52
C GLN A 86 2.42 8.34 10.24
N GLU A 87 1.11 8.43 10.20
CA GLU A 87 0.41 9.02 9.07
C GLU A 87 0.74 10.51 8.98
N PRO A 88 1.21 10.99 7.81
CA PRO A 88 1.53 12.41 7.65
C PRO A 88 0.29 13.29 7.72
N SER A 89 0.48 14.56 8.06
CA SER A 89 -0.60 15.54 7.96
C SER A 89 -1.05 15.69 6.49
N LYS A 90 -2.24 16.25 6.28
CA LYS A 90 -2.79 16.41 4.92
C LYS A 90 -1.87 17.19 3.99
N GLU A 91 -1.22 18.24 4.48
CA GLU A 91 -0.32 19.05 3.65
C GLU A 91 0.93 18.30 3.26
N ILE A 92 1.53 17.60 4.23
CA ILE A 92 2.72 16.76 3.96
C ILE A 92 2.36 15.61 3.03
N ALA A 93 1.18 15.02 3.19
CA ALA A 93 0.71 13.95 2.32
C ALA A 93 0.64 14.39 0.86
N LYS A 94 0.14 15.60 0.60
CA LYS A 94 0.12 16.15 -0.77
C LYS A 94 1.51 16.26 -1.36
N ASP A 95 2.47 16.75 -0.56
CA ASP A 95 3.84 16.90 -1.01
C ASP A 95 4.51 15.56 -1.27
N ILE A 96 4.22 14.55 -0.44
CA ILE A 96 4.70 13.19 -0.67
C ILE A 96 4.21 12.68 -2.03
N MET A 97 2.94 12.84 -2.34
CA MET A 97 2.38 12.36 -3.59
C MET A 97 2.94 13.11 -4.80
N ARG A 98 3.25 14.39 -4.67
CA ARG A 98 3.87 15.17 -5.74
C ARG A 98 5.33 14.79 -6.00
N THR A 99 6.01 14.27 -4.98
CA THR A 99 7.42 13.89 -5.06
C THR A 99 7.62 12.52 -5.71
N LEU A 100 6.62 11.68 -5.70
CA LEU A 100 6.68 10.34 -6.31
C LEU A 100 6.90 10.38 -7.82
#